data_ebf971a594a1c4a6f18f807a992f8003
#
_entry.id   ebf971a594a1c4a6f18f807a992f8003
#
_cell.length_a   1.000
_cell.length_b   1.000
_cell.length_c   1.000
_cell.angle_alpha   90.00
_cell.angle_beta   90.00
_cell.angle_gamma   90.00
#
_symmetry.space_group_name_H-M   'P 1'
#
loop_
_entity.id
_entity.type
_entity.pdbx_description
1 polymer ?
#
loop_
_entity_poly.entity_id
_entity_poly.type
_entity_poly.pdbx_seq_one_letter_code
_entity_poly.pdbx_strand_id
1 'polypeptide(L)'
;CLDKTGTITDGRMKVNDCMLLGNPTEYSVNEIVGSCLYALQDNNQTSIALYNYFGHNTTLHASVTLPFSSKRKLSAVTFDEIGTVAIGAPEFVLGTIPAKINKIINQYASMGLRVLVVAHSPGSISGETPPAGLKPIAIISIADNIREDAAQTIRWFKENDVAIRIISGDNPRTVSEVAKRVGVANAEKYISLEGLSDSEVASVANKYTVFGRVTPEQKAILVKAIKSDGNTVAMTGDGVNDILALKEADCAVSVASGSEAAKNVSHIVLLDNNFSSMPKVVFEGRRVINNIQNSSSLYLMKTLFITAFALISIIFNQAYPFKTNNLMMLEFFVIGVPSFFLSLQPNRDRVQGKFLSTVLARTVPCAIVLILAVESIQLVALLEPTYFTADNIDEISIIVITFAGLVMLFRVCQPFNLYRAVMFLAMVAACILSVTLLPFIFFE
;
A
#
# COMPACT_ATOMS: atom_id res chain seq x y z
N CYS A 1 -5.15 -2.56 3.93
CA CYS A 1 -5.90 -3.80 3.70
C CYS A 1 -5.03 -4.77 2.92
N LEU A 2 -4.88 -6.00 3.40
CA LEU A 2 -4.03 -7.02 2.77
C LEU A 2 -4.89 -8.23 2.38
N ASP A 3 -4.75 -8.70 1.15
CA ASP A 3 -5.16 -10.07 0.87
C ASP A 3 -4.17 -11.05 1.54
N LYS A 4 -4.64 -12.20 2.01
CA LYS A 4 -3.79 -13.19 2.67
C LYS A 4 -2.85 -13.84 1.65
N THR A 5 -3.41 -14.32 0.55
CA THR A 5 -2.72 -15.13 -0.47
C THR A 5 -1.88 -14.22 -1.37
N GLY A 6 -0.64 -14.62 -1.67
CA GLY A 6 0.29 -13.79 -2.47
C GLY A 6 0.92 -12.61 -1.71
N THR A 7 0.38 -12.21 -0.55
CA THR A 7 0.88 -11.09 0.26
C THR A 7 1.56 -11.59 1.54
N ILE A 8 0.80 -12.13 2.50
CA ILE A 8 1.32 -12.71 3.75
C ILE A 8 1.93 -14.10 3.49
N THR A 9 1.32 -14.84 2.57
CA THR A 9 1.82 -16.13 2.10
C THR A 9 2.42 -15.96 0.71
N ASP A 10 3.32 -16.85 0.31
CA ASP A 10 3.93 -16.83 -1.04
C ASP A 10 3.07 -17.48 -2.13
N GLY A 11 1.83 -17.86 -1.78
CA GLY A 11 0.88 -18.54 -2.65
C GLY A 11 1.16 -20.03 -2.82
N ARG A 12 2.27 -20.56 -2.32
CA ARG A 12 2.55 -21.99 -2.34
C ARG A 12 1.78 -22.69 -1.23
N MET A 13 1.29 -23.88 -1.55
CA MET A 13 0.54 -24.70 -0.63
C MET A 13 1.14 -26.09 -0.56
N LYS A 14 1.01 -26.74 0.61
CA LYS A 14 1.43 -28.12 0.81
C LYS A 14 0.36 -28.87 1.59
N VAL A 15 0.03 -30.08 1.16
CA VAL A 15 -0.80 -30.97 1.98
C VAL A 15 -0.03 -31.31 3.25
N ASN A 16 -0.65 -31.05 4.40
CA ASN A 16 -0.07 -31.32 5.71
C ASN A 16 -0.47 -32.72 6.17
N ASP A 17 -1.74 -33.10 6.01
CA ASP A 17 -2.27 -34.38 6.45
C ASP A 17 -3.53 -34.76 5.67
N CYS A 18 -3.78 -36.06 5.54
CA CYS A 18 -4.99 -36.63 4.97
C CYS A 18 -5.61 -37.63 5.94
N MET A 19 -6.67 -37.24 6.62
CA MET A 19 -7.38 -38.08 7.56
C MET A 19 -8.50 -38.87 6.86
N LEU A 20 -8.42 -40.16 6.88
CA LEU A 20 -9.47 -41.06 6.35
C LEU A 20 -10.67 -41.16 7.33
N LEU A 21 -11.88 -41.04 6.81
CA LEU A 21 -13.13 -41.12 7.60
C LEU A 21 -13.91 -42.42 7.37
N GLY A 22 -13.63 -43.07 6.28
CA GLY A 22 -14.28 -44.28 5.81
C GLY A 22 -14.51 -44.21 4.31
N ASN A 23 -14.32 -45.28 3.62
CA ASN A 23 -14.47 -45.33 2.17
C ASN A 23 -15.44 -46.43 1.79
N PRO A 24 -16.60 -46.15 1.17
CA PRO A 24 -17.57 -47.12 0.75
C PRO A 24 -17.21 -47.79 -0.57
N THR A 25 -16.11 -47.45 -1.21
CA THR A 25 -15.65 -47.99 -2.49
C THR A 25 -14.47 -48.95 -2.31
N GLU A 26 -14.19 -49.76 -3.33
CA GLU A 26 -13.05 -50.70 -3.35
C GLU A 26 -11.71 -49.98 -3.64
N TYR A 27 -11.74 -48.70 -4.10
CA TYR A 27 -10.58 -47.90 -4.47
C TYR A 27 -10.05 -47.10 -3.28
N SER A 28 -8.75 -46.98 -3.19
CA SER A 28 -8.13 -46.14 -2.16
C SER A 28 -8.44 -44.65 -2.37
N VAL A 29 -8.39 -43.87 -1.30
CA VAL A 29 -8.56 -42.39 -1.40
C VAL A 29 -7.51 -41.76 -2.32
N ASN A 30 -6.30 -42.32 -2.37
CA ASN A 30 -5.25 -41.83 -3.28
C ASN A 30 -5.63 -42.04 -4.74
N GLU A 31 -6.19 -43.20 -5.09
CA GLU A 31 -6.67 -43.47 -6.46
C GLU A 31 -7.83 -42.57 -6.82
N ILE A 32 -8.80 -42.41 -5.92
CA ILE A 32 -9.98 -41.56 -6.12
C ILE A 32 -9.57 -40.10 -6.35
N VAL A 33 -8.78 -39.53 -5.43
CA VAL A 33 -8.34 -38.10 -5.52
C VAL A 33 -7.42 -37.91 -6.72
N GLY A 34 -6.47 -38.84 -6.98
CA GLY A 34 -5.59 -38.78 -8.13
C GLY A 34 -6.36 -38.80 -9.45
N SER A 35 -7.41 -39.65 -9.57
CA SER A 35 -8.28 -39.70 -10.75
C SER A 35 -9.14 -38.43 -10.90
N CYS A 36 -9.63 -37.84 -9.79
CA CYS A 36 -10.33 -36.57 -9.82
C CYS A 36 -9.42 -35.44 -10.36
N LEU A 37 -8.19 -35.36 -9.86
CA LEU A 37 -7.22 -34.33 -10.29
C LEU A 37 -6.85 -34.48 -11.77
N TYR A 38 -6.68 -35.74 -12.23
CA TYR A 38 -6.41 -36.02 -13.62
C TYR A 38 -7.57 -35.60 -14.54
N ALA A 39 -8.83 -35.86 -14.13
CA ALA A 39 -10.00 -35.51 -14.92
C ALA A 39 -10.27 -33.98 -14.95
N LEU A 40 -10.01 -33.26 -13.85
CA LEU A 40 -10.28 -31.83 -13.73
C LEU A 40 -9.24 -30.96 -14.40
N GLN A 41 -7.97 -31.36 -14.41
CA GLN A 41 -6.82 -30.61 -14.96
C GLN A 41 -6.73 -29.15 -14.45
N ASP A 42 -7.20 -28.91 -13.23
CA ASP A 42 -7.17 -27.60 -12.60
C ASP A 42 -5.72 -27.17 -12.26
N ASN A 43 -5.33 -25.95 -12.63
CA ASN A 43 -3.99 -25.40 -12.43
C ASN A 43 -3.89 -24.42 -11.23
N ASN A 44 -4.87 -24.44 -10.32
CA ASN A 44 -4.81 -23.60 -9.12
C ASN A 44 -3.86 -24.20 -8.07
N GLN A 45 -3.35 -23.34 -7.15
CA GLN A 45 -2.36 -23.74 -6.15
C GLN A 45 -2.82 -24.90 -5.23
N THR A 46 -4.13 -24.98 -4.94
CA THR A 46 -4.71 -26.08 -4.17
C THR A 46 -4.61 -27.40 -4.93
N SER A 47 -4.98 -27.40 -6.21
CA SER A 47 -4.87 -28.56 -7.08
C SER A 47 -3.43 -29.02 -7.26
N ILE A 48 -2.48 -28.08 -7.41
CA ILE A 48 -1.04 -28.37 -7.46
C ILE A 48 -0.56 -29.04 -6.17
N ALA A 49 -1.00 -28.54 -5.00
CA ALA A 49 -0.64 -29.13 -3.71
C ALA A 49 -1.19 -30.56 -3.55
N LEU A 50 -2.45 -30.76 -3.95
CA LEU A 50 -3.07 -32.09 -3.96
C LEU A 50 -2.36 -33.03 -4.93
N TYR A 51 -2.00 -32.52 -6.11
CA TYR A 51 -1.30 -33.26 -7.13
C TYR A 51 0.07 -33.78 -6.67
N ASN A 52 0.82 -32.90 -6.00
CA ASN A 52 2.13 -33.24 -5.44
C ASN A 52 2.05 -34.31 -4.33
N TYR A 53 0.89 -34.43 -3.67
CA TYR A 53 0.69 -35.38 -2.57
C TYR A 53 0.10 -36.69 -3.02
N PHE A 54 -0.97 -36.66 -3.87
CA PHE A 54 -1.72 -37.86 -4.30
C PHE A 54 -1.21 -38.43 -5.62
N GLY A 55 -0.47 -37.66 -6.40
CA GLY A 55 0.01 -38.04 -7.74
C GLY A 55 -1.09 -38.02 -8.79
N HIS A 56 -0.76 -38.56 -9.94
CA HIS A 56 -1.70 -38.86 -11.04
C HIS A 56 -2.23 -40.28 -10.93
N ASN A 57 -3.50 -40.43 -11.15
CA ASN A 57 -4.09 -41.75 -11.30
C ASN A 57 -5.13 -41.74 -12.45
N THR A 58 -5.18 -42.80 -13.22
CA THR A 58 -6.09 -42.98 -14.35
C THR A 58 -6.94 -44.24 -14.22
N THR A 59 -7.05 -44.77 -13.01
CA THR A 59 -7.79 -46.04 -12.73
C THR A 59 -9.28 -45.88 -12.96
N LEU A 60 -9.84 -44.68 -12.68
CA LEU A 60 -11.28 -44.42 -12.80
C LEU A 60 -11.58 -43.60 -14.07
N HIS A 61 -12.69 -43.96 -14.74
CA HIS A 61 -13.12 -43.27 -15.97
C HIS A 61 -14.13 -42.17 -15.65
N ALA A 62 -13.73 -40.92 -15.91
CA ALA A 62 -14.59 -39.77 -15.67
C ALA A 62 -15.60 -39.58 -16.80
N SER A 63 -16.90 -39.56 -16.47
CA SER A 63 -17.99 -39.28 -17.40
C SER A 63 -18.45 -37.83 -17.39
N VAL A 64 -18.46 -37.17 -16.22
CA VAL A 64 -18.85 -35.77 -16.08
C VAL A 64 -17.87 -35.07 -15.13
N THR A 65 -17.42 -33.87 -15.51
CA THR A 65 -16.58 -33.05 -14.68
C THR A 65 -17.23 -31.72 -14.34
N LEU A 66 -17.09 -31.27 -13.09
CA LEU A 66 -17.51 -29.97 -12.60
C LEU A 66 -16.29 -29.26 -12.06
N PRO A 67 -15.64 -28.36 -12.85
CA PRO A 67 -14.44 -27.63 -12.45
C PRO A 67 -14.70 -26.71 -11.25
N PHE A 68 -13.62 -26.34 -10.56
CA PHE A 68 -13.70 -25.42 -9.43
C PHE A 68 -14.27 -24.05 -9.85
N SER A 69 -15.12 -23.47 -9.01
CA SER A 69 -15.49 -22.06 -9.11
C SER A 69 -15.43 -21.37 -7.75
N SER A 70 -15.06 -20.10 -7.75
CA SER A 70 -14.99 -19.26 -6.53
C SER A 70 -16.36 -19.09 -5.87
N LYS A 71 -17.46 -19.27 -6.60
CA LYS A 71 -18.83 -19.22 -6.09
C LYS A 71 -19.22 -20.54 -5.39
N ARG A 72 -18.92 -21.68 -6.00
CA ARG A 72 -19.25 -23.01 -5.47
C ARG A 72 -18.26 -23.52 -4.43
N LYS A 73 -17.01 -23.07 -4.48
CA LYS A 73 -15.90 -23.48 -3.59
C LYS A 73 -15.67 -24.99 -3.52
N LEU A 74 -16.05 -25.70 -4.55
CA LEU A 74 -15.84 -27.12 -4.76
C LEU A 74 -15.62 -27.44 -6.24
N SER A 75 -15.01 -28.59 -6.48
CA SER A 75 -15.00 -29.31 -7.75
C SER A 75 -15.55 -30.72 -7.56
N ALA A 76 -16.09 -31.31 -8.61
CA ALA A 76 -16.62 -32.68 -8.55
C ALA A 76 -16.41 -33.42 -9.88
N VAL A 77 -16.31 -34.73 -9.79
CA VAL A 77 -16.18 -35.64 -10.95
C VAL A 77 -17.12 -36.82 -10.74
N THR A 78 -17.90 -37.16 -11.75
CA THR A 78 -18.65 -38.42 -11.80
C THR A 78 -17.82 -39.44 -12.55
N PHE A 79 -17.61 -40.58 -11.94
CA PHE A 79 -16.93 -41.75 -12.51
C PHE A 79 -17.95 -42.86 -12.79
N ASP A 80 -17.72 -43.63 -13.84
CA ASP A 80 -18.59 -44.71 -14.24
C ASP A 80 -18.62 -45.83 -13.20
N GLU A 81 -17.51 -46.06 -12.49
CA GLU A 81 -17.35 -47.17 -11.55
C GLU A 81 -17.94 -46.88 -10.16
N ILE A 82 -17.86 -45.61 -9.70
CA ILE A 82 -18.17 -45.31 -8.29
C ILE A 82 -19.21 -44.20 -8.10
N GLY A 83 -19.63 -43.50 -9.16
CA GLY A 83 -20.47 -42.30 -9.04
C GLY A 83 -19.65 -41.02 -8.81
N THR A 84 -20.18 -40.03 -8.08
CA THR A 84 -19.61 -38.71 -7.95
C THR A 84 -18.72 -38.57 -6.73
N VAL A 85 -17.55 -37.98 -6.95
CA VAL A 85 -16.66 -37.53 -5.90
C VAL A 85 -16.55 -36.00 -5.97
N ALA A 86 -16.73 -35.31 -4.82
CA ALA A 86 -16.59 -33.87 -4.68
C ALA A 86 -15.43 -33.53 -3.74
N ILE A 87 -14.65 -32.54 -4.11
CA ILE A 87 -13.52 -32.03 -3.32
C ILE A 87 -13.70 -30.50 -3.15
N GLY A 88 -13.70 -30.00 -1.92
CA GLY A 88 -13.89 -28.59 -1.68
C GLY A 88 -13.98 -28.16 -0.22
N ALA A 89 -14.42 -26.97 0.01
CA ALA A 89 -14.61 -26.44 1.35
C ALA A 89 -15.77 -27.20 2.05
N PRO A 90 -15.59 -27.59 3.33
CA PRO A 90 -16.52 -28.49 4.04
C PRO A 90 -17.98 -28.04 3.98
N GLU A 91 -18.24 -26.76 4.18
CA GLU A 91 -19.58 -26.17 4.18
C GLU A 91 -20.28 -26.23 2.81
N PHE A 92 -19.49 -26.19 1.73
CA PHE A 92 -20.04 -26.27 0.36
C PHE A 92 -20.19 -27.71 -0.16
N VAL A 93 -19.36 -28.63 0.34
CA VAL A 93 -19.43 -30.05 -0.05
C VAL A 93 -20.51 -30.80 0.72
N LEU A 94 -20.61 -30.54 2.03
CA LEU A 94 -21.50 -31.30 2.92
C LEU A 94 -22.84 -30.59 3.21
N GLY A 95 -22.93 -29.26 2.98
CA GLY A 95 -24.06 -28.43 3.42
C GLY A 95 -24.19 -28.44 4.95
N THR A 96 -24.71 -29.50 5.53
CA THR A 96 -24.74 -29.67 7.00
C THR A 96 -23.56 -30.51 7.45
N ILE A 97 -22.68 -29.95 8.25
CA ILE A 97 -21.46 -30.60 8.73
C ILE A 97 -21.78 -31.41 10.02
N PRO A 98 -21.55 -32.73 10.05
CA PRO A 98 -21.70 -33.50 11.26
C PRO A 98 -20.80 -33.03 12.40
N ALA A 99 -21.30 -33.03 13.66
CA ALA A 99 -20.58 -32.49 14.82
C ALA A 99 -19.18 -33.07 15.01
N LYS A 100 -18.98 -34.37 14.76
CA LYS A 100 -17.69 -35.05 14.82
C LYS A 100 -16.69 -34.46 13.82
N ILE A 101 -17.13 -34.24 12.58
CA ILE A 101 -16.31 -33.68 11.51
C ILE A 101 -16.03 -32.19 11.77
N ASN A 102 -17.02 -31.46 12.25
CA ASN A 102 -16.85 -30.04 12.59
C ASN A 102 -15.76 -29.83 13.69
N LYS A 103 -15.69 -30.79 14.66
CA LYS A 103 -14.62 -30.73 15.67
C LYS A 103 -13.23 -30.89 15.04
N ILE A 104 -13.05 -31.78 14.08
CA ILE A 104 -11.78 -32.00 13.38
C ILE A 104 -11.42 -30.78 12.52
N ILE A 105 -12.41 -30.28 11.75
CA ILE A 105 -12.22 -29.06 10.93
C ILE A 105 -11.76 -27.89 11.80
N ASN A 106 -12.44 -27.69 12.95
CA ASN A 106 -12.08 -26.64 13.89
C ASN A 106 -10.69 -26.83 14.52
N GLN A 107 -10.26 -28.05 14.73
CA GLN A 107 -8.91 -28.35 15.22
C GLN A 107 -7.86 -27.97 14.18
N TYR A 108 -7.99 -28.37 12.92
CA TYR A 108 -7.06 -27.99 11.86
C TYR A 108 -7.10 -26.47 11.58
N ALA A 109 -8.29 -25.87 11.56
CA ALA A 109 -8.43 -24.43 11.39
C ALA A 109 -7.76 -23.64 12.52
N SER A 110 -7.79 -24.14 13.78
CA SER A 110 -7.07 -23.53 14.91
C SER A 110 -5.55 -23.66 14.81
N MET A 111 -5.06 -24.55 13.95
CA MET A 111 -3.65 -24.65 13.59
C MET A 111 -3.30 -23.77 12.37
N GLY A 112 -4.23 -22.96 11.87
CA GLY A 112 -4.04 -22.12 10.68
C GLY A 112 -4.00 -22.90 9.37
N LEU A 113 -4.51 -24.12 9.36
CA LEU A 113 -4.56 -24.98 8.17
C LEU A 113 -5.87 -24.78 7.43
N ARG A 114 -5.81 -24.75 6.12
CA ARG A 114 -7.00 -24.84 5.25
C ARG A 114 -7.48 -26.27 5.25
N VAL A 115 -8.79 -26.48 5.35
CA VAL A 115 -9.39 -27.80 5.36
C VAL A 115 -10.23 -28.01 4.11
N LEU A 116 -10.00 -29.12 3.44
CA LEU A 116 -10.85 -29.63 2.36
C LEU A 116 -11.49 -30.95 2.78
N VAL A 117 -12.69 -31.19 2.28
CA VAL A 117 -13.39 -32.47 2.42
C VAL A 117 -13.45 -33.14 1.06
N VAL A 118 -13.12 -34.41 1.03
CA VAL A 118 -13.42 -35.32 -0.07
C VAL A 118 -14.67 -36.10 0.30
N ALA A 119 -15.70 -36.01 -0.53
CA ALA A 119 -16.96 -36.71 -0.27
C ALA A 119 -17.42 -37.47 -1.51
N HIS A 120 -18.13 -38.57 -1.29
CA HIS A 120 -18.60 -39.49 -2.32
C HIS A 120 -20.14 -39.63 -2.27
N SER A 121 -20.74 -39.80 -3.45
CA SER A 121 -22.16 -40.18 -3.63
C SER A 121 -22.28 -41.11 -4.85
N PRO A 122 -23.13 -42.15 -4.81
CA PRO A 122 -23.37 -43.01 -5.98
C PRO A 122 -24.16 -42.31 -7.10
N GLY A 123 -24.69 -41.10 -6.86
CA GLY A 123 -25.42 -40.33 -7.87
C GLY A 123 -24.49 -39.62 -8.85
N SER A 124 -25.05 -39.06 -9.92
CA SER A 124 -24.31 -38.30 -10.95
C SER A 124 -24.56 -36.81 -10.84
N ILE A 125 -23.60 -36.01 -11.33
CA ILE A 125 -23.71 -34.54 -11.44
C ILE A 125 -24.85 -34.19 -12.40
N SER A 126 -25.72 -33.26 -12.00
CA SER A 126 -26.79 -32.71 -12.83
C SER A 126 -26.55 -31.21 -13.08
N GLY A 127 -26.23 -30.88 -14.33
CA GLY A 127 -25.86 -29.49 -14.68
C GLY A 127 -24.65 -29.01 -13.90
N GLU A 128 -24.81 -27.94 -13.15
CA GLU A 128 -23.74 -27.34 -12.31
C GLU A 128 -23.83 -27.74 -10.82
N THR A 129 -24.64 -28.75 -10.48
CA THR A 129 -24.90 -29.14 -9.09
C THR A 129 -24.42 -30.55 -8.83
N PRO A 130 -23.61 -30.82 -7.80
CA PRO A 130 -23.28 -32.17 -7.40
C PRO A 130 -24.51 -32.88 -6.82
N PRO A 131 -24.55 -34.24 -6.82
CA PRO A 131 -25.67 -34.98 -6.29
C PRO A 131 -25.85 -34.73 -4.79
N ALA A 132 -27.10 -34.86 -4.33
CA ALA A 132 -27.40 -34.82 -2.90
C ALA A 132 -26.83 -36.06 -2.16
N GLY A 133 -26.66 -35.92 -0.84
CA GLY A 133 -26.24 -37.04 0.02
C GLY A 133 -24.75 -37.38 -0.09
N LEU A 134 -23.91 -36.46 -0.43
CA LEU A 134 -22.46 -36.58 -0.38
C LEU A 134 -22.00 -37.01 1.03
N LYS A 135 -21.33 -38.15 1.14
CA LYS A 135 -20.77 -38.66 2.40
C LYS A 135 -19.28 -38.44 2.44
N PRO A 136 -18.72 -37.82 3.50
CA PRO A 136 -17.29 -37.52 3.60
C PRO A 136 -16.50 -38.83 3.73
N ILE A 137 -15.45 -38.97 2.90
CA ILE A 137 -14.53 -40.12 2.90
C ILE A 137 -13.14 -39.74 3.40
N ALA A 138 -12.73 -38.46 3.24
CA ALA A 138 -11.47 -37.96 3.79
C ALA A 138 -11.55 -36.47 4.11
N ILE A 139 -10.70 -36.06 5.04
CA ILE A 139 -10.41 -34.65 5.35
C ILE A 139 -8.93 -34.38 5.01
N ILE A 140 -8.68 -33.39 4.17
CA ILE A 140 -7.33 -32.99 3.78
C ILE A 140 -7.03 -31.65 4.41
N SER A 141 -5.93 -31.57 5.14
CA SER A 141 -5.42 -30.31 5.69
C SER A 141 -4.27 -29.78 4.83
N ILE A 142 -4.34 -28.49 4.49
CA ILE A 142 -3.36 -27.82 3.63
C ILE A 142 -2.76 -26.65 4.40
N ALA A 143 -1.44 -26.58 4.41
CA ALA A 143 -0.68 -25.45 4.96
C ALA A 143 -0.36 -24.44 3.87
N ASP A 144 -0.65 -23.17 4.13
CA ASP A 144 -0.12 -22.06 3.35
C ASP A 144 1.30 -21.76 3.81
N ASN A 145 2.21 -21.54 2.88
CA ASN A 145 3.58 -21.14 3.21
C ASN A 145 3.63 -19.64 3.55
N ILE A 146 3.81 -19.34 4.83
CA ILE A 146 3.97 -17.96 5.32
C ILE A 146 5.36 -17.48 4.91
N ARG A 147 5.45 -16.27 4.35
CA ARG A 147 6.73 -15.65 3.99
C ARG A 147 7.59 -15.41 5.24
N GLU A 148 8.87 -15.68 5.15
CA GLU A 148 9.83 -15.53 6.27
C GLU A 148 9.91 -14.08 6.77
N ASP A 149 9.78 -13.11 5.88
CA ASP A 149 9.86 -11.67 6.15
C ASP A 149 8.49 -11.03 6.51
N ALA A 150 7.38 -11.78 6.45
CA ALA A 150 6.04 -11.26 6.72
C ALA A 150 5.92 -10.66 8.12
N ALA A 151 6.43 -11.35 9.15
CA ALA A 151 6.35 -10.88 10.53
C ALA A 151 7.15 -9.57 10.74
N GLN A 152 8.31 -9.43 10.11
CA GLN A 152 9.12 -8.22 10.18
C GLN A 152 8.39 -7.04 9.50
N THR A 153 7.80 -7.28 8.33
CA THR A 153 7.05 -6.27 7.57
C THR A 153 5.82 -5.79 8.35
N ILE A 154 5.05 -6.72 8.93
CA ILE A 154 3.88 -6.39 9.76
C ILE A 154 4.28 -5.56 10.98
N ARG A 155 5.37 -5.94 11.66
CA ARG A 155 5.92 -5.18 12.80
C ARG A 155 6.29 -3.75 12.38
N TRP A 156 6.97 -3.61 11.25
CA TRP A 156 7.35 -2.30 10.71
C TRP A 156 6.12 -1.40 10.46
N PHE A 157 5.05 -1.94 9.88
CA PHE A 157 3.81 -1.18 9.68
C PHE A 157 3.19 -0.74 11.01
N LYS A 158 3.15 -1.63 12.00
CA LYS A 158 2.66 -1.31 13.34
C LYS A 158 3.47 -0.19 14.01
N GLU A 159 4.79 -0.22 13.90
CA GLU A 159 5.70 0.82 14.42
C GLU A 159 5.54 2.17 13.69
N ASN A 160 4.96 2.13 12.50
CA ASN A 160 4.65 3.32 11.70
C ASN A 160 3.18 3.74 11.77
N ASP A 161 2.42 3.30 12.78
CA ASP A 161 1.01 3.60 13.04
C ASP A 161 0.07 3.25 11.87
N VAL A 162 0.39 2.19 11.13
CA VAL A 162 -0.47 1.65 10.09
C VAL A 162 -1.31 0.52 10.65
N ALA A 163 -2.62 0.71 10.69
CA ALA A 163 -3.57 -0.32 11.07
C ALA A 163 -3.74 -1.35 9.93
N ILE A 164 -3.50 -2.62 10.23
CA ILE A 164 -3.62 -3.68 9.24
C ILE A 164 -4.99 -4.35 9.34
N ARG A 165 -5.61 -4.60 8.19
CA ARG A 165 -6.80 -5.43 8.02
C ARG A 165 -6.49 -6.55 7.05
N ILE A 166 -6.87 -7.78 7.38
CA ILE A 166 -6.71 -8.94 6.51
C ILE A 166 -8.06 -9.32 5.92
N ILE A 167 -8.12 -9.39 4.60
CA ILE A 167 -9.36 -9.66 3.86
C ILE A 167 -9.11 -10.89 2.99
N SER A 168 -9.87 -11.98 3.21
CA SER A 168 -9.63 -13.25 2.51
C SER A 168 -10.94 -13.99 2.18
N GLY A 169 -10.94 -14.73 1.08
CA GLY A 169 -12.01 -15.68 0.77
C GLY A 169 -12.01 -16.97 1.60
N ASP A 170 -10.97 -17.17 2.44
CA ASP A 170 -10.80 -18.36 3.27
C ASP A 170 -11.63 -18.32 4.56
N ASN A 171 -11.62 -19.45 5.28
CA ASN A 171 -12.26 -19.52 6.59
C ASN A 171 -11.66 -18.48 7.55
N PRO A 172 -12.47 -17.66 8.24
CA PRO A 172 -11.97 -16.54 9.06
C PRO A 172 -11.08 -16.99 10.21
N ARG A 173 -11.32 -18.17 10.78
CA ARG A 173 -10.50 -18.72 11.86
C ARG A 173 -9.10 -19.09 11.37
N THR A 174 -8.98 -19.74 10.21
CA THR A 174 -7.69 -20.03 9.59
C THR A 174 -6.91 -18.75 9.28
N VAL A 175 -7.59 -17.74 8.73
CA VAL A 175 -6.98 -16.45 8.42
C VAL A 175 -6.51 -15.73 9.70
N SER A 176 -7.32 -15.77 10.76
CA SER A 176 -6.98 -15.22 12.08
C SER A 176 -5.71 -15.87 12.66
N GLU A 177 -5.59 -17.20 12.59
CA GLU A 177 -4.40 -17.89 13.11
C GLU A 177 -3.13 -17.56 12.30
N VAL A 178 -3.24 -17.45 10.97
CA VAL A 178 -2.12 -16.97 10.13
C VAL A 178 -1.75 -15.52 10.52
N ALA A 179 -2.74 -14.64 10.66
CA ALA A 179 -2.54 -13.25 11.06
C ALA A 179 -1.86 -13.11 12.44
N LYS A 180 -2.23 -13.94 13.41
CA LYS A 180 -1.58 -14.00 14.74
C LYS A 180 -0.11 -14.40 14.64
N ARG A 181 0.21 -15.43 13.85
CA ARG A 181 1.59 -15.92 13.65
C ARG A 181 2.52 -14.85 13.09
N VAL A 182 2.03 -13.97 12.23
CA VAL A 182 2.81 -12.86 11.66
C VAL A 182 2.74 -11.58 12.51
N GLY A 183 2.02 -11.59 13.63
CA GLY A 183 1.99 -10.49 14.62
C GLY A 183 1.02 -9.35 14.29
N VAL A 184 -0.04 -9.61 13.51
CA VAL A 184 -1.10 -8.63 13.27
C VAL A 184 -1.82 -8.31 14.58
N ALA A 185 -1.93 -7.03 14.92
CA ALA A 185 -2.60 -6.59 16.13
C ALA A 185 -4.11 -6.87 16.06
N ASN A 186 -4.71 -7.35 17.17
CA ASN A 186 -6.12 -7.71 17.28
C ASN A 186 -6.58 -8.76 16.25
N ALA A 187 -5.71 -9.67 15.83
CA ALA A 187 -6.04 -10.72 14.87
C ALA A 187 -7.14 -11.69 15.37
N GLU A 188 -7.37 -11.73 16.69
CA GLU A 188 -8.47 -12.48 17.34
C GLU A 188 -9.86 -11.89 17.02
N LYS A 189 -9.93 -10.62 16.60
CA LYS A 189 -11.17 -9.99 16.15
C LYS A 189 -11.43 -10.35 14.69
N TYR A 190 -12.02 -11.50 14.47
CA TYR A 190 -12.35 -11.98 13.13
C TYR A 190 -13.86 -12.21 12.95
N ILE A 191 -14.32 -12.14 11.69
CA ILE A 191 -15.71 -12.36 11.30
C ILE A 191 -15.79 -13.08 9.94
N SER A 192 -16.84 -13.90 9.75
CA SER A 192 -17.25 -14.38 8.43
C SER A 192 -18.22 -13.38 7.81
N LEU A 193 -18.00 -13.02 6.54
CA LEU A 193 -18.94 -12.17 5.80
C LEU A 193 -19.96 -12.97 4.97
N GLU A 194 -19.92 -14.29 5.07
CA GLU A 194 -20.86 -15.15 4.38
C GLU A 194 -22.30 -14.85 4.82
N GLY A 195 -23.16 -14.56 3.85
CA GLY A 195 -24.58 -14.27 4.09
C GLY A 195 -24.89 -12.87 4.63
N LEU A 196 -23.89 -12.00 4.87
CA LEU A 196 -24.12 -10.63 5.29
C LEU A 196 -24.52 -9.74 4.10
N SER A 197 -25.48 -8.85 4.34
CA SER A 197 -25.85 -7.77 3.42
C SER A 197 -24.76 -6.70 3.34
N ASP A 198 -24.79 -5.88 2.28
CA ASP A 198 -23.82 -4.79 2.06
C ASP A 198 -23.77 -3.79 3.24
N SER A 199 -24.93 -3.47 3.82
CA SER A 199 -25.01 -2.59 4.97
C SER A 199 -24.39 -3.19 6.24
N GLU A 200 -24.56 -4.49 6.46
CA GLU A 200 -23.94 -5.20 7.57
C GLU A 200 -22.43 -5.27 7.38
N VAL A 201 -21.94 -5.59 6.16
CA VAL A 201 -20.50 -5.58 5.83
C VAL A 201 -19.88 -4.22 6.12
N ALA A 202 -20.50 -3.12 5.69
CA ALA A 202 -20.03 -1.78 5.98
C ALA A 202 -19.97 -1.49 7.50
N SER A 203 -20.98 -1.92 8.25
CA SER A 203 -21.06 -1.68 9.70
C SER A 203 -19.99 -2.38 10.55
N VAL A 204 -19.40 -3.47 10.02
CA VAL A 204 -18.39 -4.28 10.71
C VAL A 204 -16.96 -3.93 10.30
N ALA A 205 -16.77 -3.15 9.24
CA ALA A 205 -15.46 -2.86 8.64
C ALA A 205 -14.41 -2.34 9.63
N ASN A 206 -14.81 -1.50 10.59
CA ASN A 206 -13.92 -0.93 11.61
C ASN A 206 -13.92 -1.69 12.95
N LYS A 207 -14.82 -2.68 13.12
CA LYS A 207 -14.93 -3.44 14.37
C LYS A 207 -14.00 -4.66 14.39
N TYR A 208 -13.68 -5.21 13.22
CA TYR A 208 -12.89 -6.42 13.08
C TYR A 208 -11.57 -6.16 12.35
N THR A 209 -10.60 -7.03 12.58
CA THR A 209 -9.27 -6.98 11.96
C THR A 209 -9.14 -7.99 10.82
N VAL A 210 -9.80 -9.12 10.94
CA VAL A 210 -9.73 -10.23 10.00
C VAL A 210 -11.12 -10.55 9.45
N PHE A 211 -11.23 -10.54 8.14
CA PHE A 211 -12.46 -10.84 7.41
C PHE A 211 -12.26 -12.11 6.58
N GLY A 212 -13.10 -13.10 6.82
CA GLY A 212 -13.08 -14.36 6.08
C GLY A 212 -14.36 -14.57 5.25
N ARG A 213 -14.32 -15.50 4.30
CA ARG A 213 -15.43 -15.80 3.36
C ARG A 213 -15.91 -14.57 2.59
N VAL A 214 -14.97 -13.70 2.24
CA VAL A 214 -15.26 -12.43 1.57
C VAL A 214 -15.41 -12.62 0.08
N THR A 215 -16.47 -12.05 -0.51
CA THR A 215 -16.63 -11.97 -1.98
C THR A 215 -15.88 -10.75 -2.55
N PRO A 216 -15.62 -10.69 -3.87
CA PRO A 216 -14.99 -9.55 -4.50
C PRO A 216 -15.73 -8.23 -4.25
N GLU A 217 -17.05 -8.22 -4.27
CA GLU A 217 -17.91 -7.07 -4.01
C GLU A 217 -17.77 -6.62 -2.55
N GLN A 218 -17.81 -7.56 -1.61
CA GLN A 218 -17.64 -7.27 -0.19
C GLN A 218 -16.25 -6.73 0.13
N LYS A 219 -15.19 -7.13 -0.60
CA LYS A 219 -13.85 -6.53 -0.46
C LYS A 219 -13.90 -5.03 -0.75
N ALA A 220 -14.57 -4.61 -1.82
CA ALA A 220 -14.71 -3.21 -2.18
C ALA A 220 -15.53 -2.43 -1.14
N ILE A 221 -16.64 -3.01 -0.63
CA ILE A 221 -17.47 -2.41 0.41
C ILE A 221 -16.67 -2.17 1.69
N LEU A 222 -15.85 -3.13 2.13
CA LEU A 222 -14.96 -2.97 3.29
C LEU A 222 -14.00 -1.80 3.11
N VAL A 223 -13.30 -1.74 1.97
CA VAL A 223 -12.36 -0.65 1.67
C VAL A 223 -13.07 0.69 1.68
N LYS A 224 -14.23 0.79 1.01
CA LYS A 224 -15.05 1.99 0.97
C LYS A 224 -15.52 2.43 2.35
N ALA A 225 -15.98 1.51 3.18
CA ALA A 225 -16.43 1.80 4.53
C ALA A 225 -15.29 2.33 5.41
N ILE A 226 -14.10 1.72 5.34
CA ILE A 226 -12.92 2.19 6.09
C ILE A 226 -12.52 3.61 5.65
N LYS A 227 -12.57 3.91 4.35
CA LYS A 227 -12.30 5.25 3.80
C LYS A 227 -13.33 6.29 4.29
N SER A 228 -14.62 5.92 4.28
CA SER A 228 -15.70 6.83 4.69
C SER A 228 -15.57 7.33 6.12
N ASP A 229 -14.86 6.59 6.98
CA ASP A 229 -14.54 6.99 8.35
C ASP A 229 -13.28 7.90 8.44
N GLY A 230 -12.82 8.44 7.32
CA GLY A 230 -11.71 9.40 7.26
C GLY A 230 -10.31 8.77 7.21
N ASN A 231 -10.22 7.47 6.99
CA ASN A 231 -8.94 6.77 6.84
C ASN A 231 -8.43 6.82 5.41
N THR A 232 -7.10 6.89 5.24
CA THR A 232 -6.44 6.62 3.96
C THR A 232 -6.13 5.13 3.86
N VAL A 233 -6.61 4.48 2.81
CA VAL A 233 -6.54 3.03 2.66
C VAL A 233 -5.62 2.62 1.51
N ALA A 234 -4.59 1.84 1.84
CA ALA A 234 -3.86 1.04 0.85
C ALA A 234 -4.46 -0.37 0.79
N MET A 235 -4.66 -0.90 -0.42
CA MET A 235 -5.11 -2.27 -0.67
C MET A 235 -4.05 -3.03 -1.47
N THR A 236 -3.66 -4.21 -0.99
CA THR A 236 -2.83 -5.15 -1.76
C THR A 236 -3.65 -6.33 -2.24
N GLY A 237 -3.46 -6.69 -3.49
CA GLY A 237 -4.10 -7.85 -4.10
C GLY A 237 -3.41 -8.26 -5.40
N ASP A 238 -3.45 -9.54 -5.73
CA ASP A 238 -2.80 -10.12 -6.91
C ASP A 238 -3.80 -10.75 -7.90
N GLY A 239 -5.03 -10.99 -7.45
CA GLY A 239 -6.05 -11.70 -8.20
C GLY A 239 -7.08 -10.80 -8.90
N VAL A 240 -7.83 -11.42 -9.83
CA VAL A 240 -9.00 -10.78 -10.47
C VAL A 240 -10.08 -10.43 -9.42
N ASN A 241 -10.15 -11.20 -8.34
CA ASN A 241 -11.09 -10.99 -7.23
C ASN A 241 -10.82 -9.72 -6.42
N ASP A 242 -9.64 -9.10 -6.59
CA ASP A 242 -9.24 -7.90 -5.84
C ASP A 242 -9.48 -6.59 -6.62
N ILE A 243 -9.80 -6.68 -7.91
CA ILE A 243 -9.89 -5.52 -8.81
C ILE A 243 -10.84 -4.45 -8.27
N LEU A 244 -12.00 -4.83 -7.76
CA LEU A 244 -12.99 -3.88 -7.23
C LEU A 244 -12.46 -3.16 -5.99
N ALA A 245 -11.80 -3.89 -5.08
CA ALA A 245 -11.20 -3.34 -3.88
C ALA A 245 -9.97 -2.47 -4.19
N LEU A 246 -9.13 -2.88 -5.16
CA LEU A 246 -7.98 -2.10 -5.64
C LEU A 246 -8.43 -0.75 -6.23
N LYS A 247 -9.50 -0.73 -7.04
CA LYS A 247 -10.06 0.51 -7.60
C LYS A 247 -10.61 1.45 -6.53
N GLU A 248 -11.17 0.93 -5.44
CA GLU A 248 -11.74 1.73 -4.36
C GLU A 248 -10.67 2.32 -3.43
N ALA A 249 -9.50 1.70 -3.34
CA ALA A 249 -8.42 2.12 -2.44
C ALA A 249 -7.76 3.44 -2.86
N ASP A 250 -7.23 4.21 -1.88
CA ASP A 250 -6.42 5.41 -2.15
C ASP A 250 -5.05 5.05 -2.73
N CYS A 251 -4.52 3.88 -2.34
CA CYS A 251 -3.29 3.33 -2.90
C CYS A 251 -3.48 1.84 -3.19
N ALA A 252 -3.57 1.48 -4.46
CA ALA A 252 -3.65 0.11 -4.92
C ALA A 252 -2.26 -0.45 -5.20
N VAL A 253 -1.95 -1.62 -4.64
CA VAL A 253 -0.66 -2.30 -4.78
C VAL A 253 -0.87 -3.72 -5.30
N SER A 254 -0.16 -4.09 -6.34
CA SER A 254 -0.13 -5.45 -6.86
C SER A 254 1.30 -5.98 -6.95
N VAL A 255 1.45 -7.24 -7.33
CA VAL A 255 2.75 -7.88 -7.57
C VAL A 255 2.89 -8.24 -9.05
N ALA A 256 4.15 -8.38 -9.54
CA ALA A 256 4.40 -8.68 -10.96
C ALA A 256 3.80 -10.02 -11.40
N SER A 257 3.74 -11.01 -10.51
CA SER A 257 3.08 -12.32 -10.76
C SER A 257 1.56 -12.26 -10.70
N GLY A 258 0.97 -11.13 -10.28
CA GLY A 258 -0.48 -10.94 -10.23
C GLY A 258 -1.12 -10.91 -11.62
N SER A 259 -2.45 -10.98 -11.65
CA SER A 259 -3.19 -10.90 -12.90
C SER A 259 -2.96 -9.58 -13.63
N GLU A 260 -2.94 -9.60 -14.97
CA GLU A 260 -2.80 -8.37 -15.77
C GLU A 260 -3.86 -7.31 -15.39
N ALA A 261 -5.07 -7.77 -15.12
CA ALA A 261 -6.17 -6.89 -14.72
C ALA A 261 -5.92 -6.21 -13.36
N ALA A 262 -5.34 -6.92 -12.38
CA ALA A 262 -4.97 -6.34 -11.09
C ALA A 262 -3.80 -5.35 -11.24
N LYS A 263 -2.79 -5.68 -12.04
CA LYS A 263 -1.65 -4.78 -12.34
C LYS A 263 -2.12 -3.47 -13.01
N ASN A 264 -3.01 -3.57 -13.97
CA ASN A 264 -3.51 -2.41 -14.73
C ASN A 264 -4.34 -1.42 -13.90
N VAL A 265 -4.94 -1.86 -12.79
CA VAL A 265 -5.70 -0.98 -11.89
C VAL A 265 -4.88 -0.53 -10.68
N SER A 266 -3.68 -1.06 -10.49
CA SER A 266 -2.82 -0.75 -9.35
C SER A 266 -1.98 0.49 -9.60
N HIS A 267 -1.81 1.31 -8.56
CA HIS A 267 -0.92 2.47 -8.57
C HIS A 267 0.56 2.05 -8.47
N ILE A 268 0.83 0.92 -7.83
CA ILE A 268 2.17 0.38 -7.59
C ILE A 268 2.18 -1.11 -7.91
N VAL A 269 3.20 -1.56 -8.65
CA VAL A 269 3.46 -2.98 -8.91
C VAL A 269 4.82 -3.37 -8.34
N LEU A 270 4.84 -4.32 -7.41
CA LEU A 270 6.07 -4.84 -6.79
C LEU A 270 6.71 -5.87 -7.72
N LEU A 271 7.83 -5.52 -8.34
CA LEU A 271 8.48 -6.35 -9.35
C LEU A 271 9.16 -7.60 -8.78
N ASP A 272 9.53 -7.58 -7.52
CA ASP A 272 10.15 -8.70 -6.80
C ASP A 272 9.12 -9.69 -6.21
N ASN A 273 7.83 -9.48 -6.48
CA ASN A 273 6.73 -10.28 -5.95
C ASN A 273 6.73 -10.37 -4.41
N ASN A 274 7.29 -9.38 -3.73
CA ASN A 274 7.45 -9.43 -2.31
C ASN A 274 6.88 -8.19 -1.61
N PHE A 275 5.88 -8.40 -0.76
CA PHE A 275 5.27 -7.34 0.04
C PHE A 275 6.25 -6.70 1.04
N SER A 276 7.34 -7.39 1.41
CA SER A 276 8.38 -6.83 2.29
C SER A 276 9.15 -5.65 1.66
N SER A 277 8.99 -5.39 0.39
CA SER A 277 9.50 -4.20 -0.28
C SER A 277 8.68 -2.92 -0.01
N MET A 278 7.46 -3.03 0.53
CA MET A 278 6.61 -1.88 0.83
C MET A 278 7.24 -0.86 1.79
N PRO A 279 7.97 -1.22 2.86
CA PRO A 279 8.71 -0.25 3.66
C PRO A 279 9.65 0.63 2.84
N LYS A 280 10.34 0.08 1.84
CA LYS A 280 11.21 0.84 0.94
C LYS A 280 10.41 1.84 0.08
N VAL A 281 9.25 1.42 -0.42
CA VAL A 281 8.33 2.30 -1.19
C VAL A 281 7.84 3.46 -0.32
N VAL A 282 7.45 3.19 0.93
CA VAL A 282 7.02 4.24 1.87
C VAL A 282 8.16 5.20 2.20
N PHE A 283 9.38 4.71 2.41
CA PHE A 283 10.55 5.56 2.65
C PHE A 283 10.85 6.45 1.46
N GLU A 284 10.73 5.93 0.24
CA GLU A 284 10.94 6.72 -0.97
C GLU A 284 9.84 7.78 -1.15
N GLY A 285 8.59 7.43 -0.89
CA GLY A 285 7.48 8.39 -0.88
C GLY A 285 7.69 9.52 0.14
N ARG A 286 8.15 9.20 1.36
CA ARG A 286 8.50 10.19 2.38
C ARG A 286 9.63 11.10 1.91
N ARG A 287 10.70 10.54 1.33
CA ARG A 287 11.82 11.29 0.76
C ARG A 287 11.32 12.29 -0.27
N VAL A 288 10.52 11.86 -1.21
CA VAL A 288 9.98 12.71 -2.28
C VAL A 288 9.13 13.83 -1.71
N ILE A 289 8.15 13.53 -0.85
CA ILE A 289 7.25 14.54 -0.27
C ILE A 289 8.03 15.56 0.56
N ASN A 290 8.92 15.12 1.46
CA ASN A 290 9.69 16.01 2.30
C ASN A 290 10.63 16.92 1.48
N ASN A 291 11.28 16.37 0.46
CA ASN A 291 12.17 17.13 -0.39
C ASN A 291 11.41 18.14 -1.26
N ILE A 292 10.25 17.75 -1.81
CA ILE A 292 9.37 18.66 -2.54
C ILE A 292 8.85 19.78 -1.61
N GLN A 293 8.45 19.47 -0.36
CA GLN A 293 8.03 20.51 0.59
C GLN A 293 9.13 21.53 0.85
N ASN A 294 10.37 21.05 1.03
CA ASN A 294 11.51 21.93 1.27
C ASN A 294 11.81 22.83 0.07
N SER A 295 11.90 22.25 -1.14
CA SER A 295 12.13 23.02 -2.37
C SER A 295 10.98 23.98 -2.65
N SER A 296 9.72 23.50 -2.56
CA SER A 296 8.54 24.36 -2.75
C SER A 296 8.51 25.53 -1.77
N SER A 297 9.00 25.36 -0.54
CA SER A 297 9.08 26.46 0.42
C SER A 297 10.02 27.56 -0.04
N LEU A 298 11.15 27.20 -0.63
CA LEU A 298 12.11 28.19 -1.15
C LEU A 298 11.55 28.93 -2.39
N TYR A 299 11.00 28.21 -3.34
CA TYR A 299 10.39 28.79 -4.55
C TYR A 299 9.18 29.68 -4.23
N LEU A 300 8.29 29.19 -3.37
CA LEU A 300 7.07 29.94 -3.04
C LEU A 300 7.36 31.19 -2.23
N MET A 301 8.38 31.20 -1.38
CA MET A 301 8.84 32.40 -0.68
C MET A 301 9.15 33.52 -1.66
N LYS A 302 9.97 33.24 -2.69
CA LYS A 302 10.32 34.22 -3.73
C LYS A 302 9.06 34.70 -4.48
N THR A 303 8.20 33.76 -4.89
CA THR A 303 6.98 34.08 -5.64
C THR A 303 6.04 34.99 -4.86
N LEU A 304 5.81 34.67 -3.57
CA LEU A 304 4.98 35.51 -2.69
C LEU A 304 5.60 36.89 -2.47
N PHE A 305 6.91 36.95 -2.22
CA PHE A 305 7.62 38.19 -2.06
C PHE A 305 7.48 39.10 -3.30
N ILE A 306 7.83 38.56 -4.50
CA ILE A 306 7.79 39.34 -5.74
C ILE A 306 6.37 39.80 -6.06
N THR A 307 5.39 38.92 -5.94
CA THR A 307 3.99 39.25 -6.25
C THR A 307 3.43 40.29 -5.30
N ALA A 308 3.64 40.11 -3.99
CA ALA A 308 3.15 41.08 -3.00
C ALA A 308 3.85 42.43 -3.14
N PHE A 309 5.17 42.41 -3.36
CA PHE A 309 5.94 43.65 -3.54
C PHE A 309 5.52 44.40 -4.81
N ALA A 310 5.28 43.71 -5.94
CA ALA A 310 4.77 44.34 -7.16
C ALA A 310 3.36 44.95 -6.94
N LEU A 311 2.48 44.30 -6.18
CA LEU A 311 1.19 44.87 -5.81
C LEU A 311 1.32 46.12 -4.94
N ILE A 312 2.22 46.11 -3.95
CA ILE A 312 2.54 47.27 -3.10
C ILE A 312 3.06 48.42 -3.95
N SER A 313 4.00 48.16 -4.86
CA SER A 313 4.54 49.17 -5.76
C SER A 313 3.47 49.84 -6.64
N ILE A 314 2.51 49.05 -7.15
CA ILE A 314 1.38 49.59 -7.92
C ILE A 314 0.45 50.44 -7.03
N ILE A 315 0.09 49.95 -5.85
CA ILE A 315 -0.87 50.62 -4.94
C ILE A 315 -0.31 51.95 -4.45
N PHE A 316 0.99 52.01 -4.09
CA PHE A 316 1.65 53.18 -3.56
C PHE A 316 2.35 54.03 -4.63
N ASN A 317 2.22 53.65 -5.91
CA ASN A 317 2.87 54.33 -7.04
C ASN A 317 4.38 54.50 -6.87
N GLN A 318 5.04 53.45 -6.34
CA GLN A 318 6.49 53.40 -6.14
C GLN A 318 7.16 52.66 -7.31
N ALA A 319 8.41 53.04 -7.60
CA ALA A 319 9.22 52.32 -8.57
C ALA A 319 9.53 50.90 -8.05
N TYR A 320 9.39 49.90 -8.92
CA TYR A 320 9.81 48.54 -8.59
C TYR A 320 11.33 48.43 -8.64
N PRO A 321 12.03 48.15 -7.52
CA PRO A 321 13.48 48.31 -7.41
C PRO A 321 14.30 47.18 -8.01
N PHE A 322 13.66 46.08 -8.45
CA PHE A 322 14.39 44.90 -8.89
C PHE A 322 14.37 44.74 -10.41
N LYS A 323 15.55 44.71 -11.01
CA LYS A 323 15.76 44.20 -12.37
C LYS A 323 15.85 42.68 -12.33
N THR A 324 15.65 42.00 -13.48
CA THR A 324 15.71 40.54 -13.55
C THR A 324 17.05 39.97 -13.07
N ASN A 325 18.17 40.65 -13.40
CA ASN A 325 19.49 40.20 -13.01
C ASN A 325 19.73 40.30 -11.50
N ASN A 326 19.13 41.27 -10.83
CA ASN A 326 19.32 41.51 -9.40
C ASN A 326 18.84 40.36 -8.52
N LEU A 327 17.84 39.62 -8.96
CA LEU A 327 17.32 38.46 -8.23
C LEU A 327 18.15 37.18 -8.45
N MET A 328 19.16 37.21 -9.32
CA MET A 328 20.01 36.04 -9.59
C MET A 328 20.75 35.55 -8.34
N MET A 329 21.19 36.44 -7.46
CA MET A 329 21.83 36.03 -6.20
C MET A 329 20.91 35.21 -5.33
N LEU A 330 19.67 35.69 -5.10
CA LEU A 330 18.65 34.94 -4.35
C LEU A 330 18.33 33.63 -5.05
N GLU A 331 18.18 33.67 -6.37
CA GLU A 331 17.82 32.46 -7.15
C GLU A 331 18.90 31.40 -7.10
N PHE A 332 20.16 31.79 -7.23
CA PHE A 332 21.28 30.86 -7.31
C PHE A 332 21.66 30.30 -5.93
N PHE A 333 21.92 31.18 -4.95
CA PHE A 333 22.47 30.78 -3.64
C PHE A 333 21.45 30.35 -2.62
N VAL A 334 20.19 30.76 -2.74
CA VAL A 334 19.13 30.42 -1.77
C VAL A 334 18.19 29.36 -2.32
N ILE A 335 17.86 29.40 -3.61
CA ILE A 335 16.79 28.57 -4.16
C ILE A 335 17.35 27.44 -5.03
N GLY A 336 17.96 27.75 -6.16
CA GLY A 336 18.27 26.77 -7.21
C GLY A 336 19.26 25.70 -6.76
N VAL A 337 20.48 26.12 -6.40
CA VAL A 337 21.53 25.19 -5.97
C VAL A 337 21.12 24.43 -4.69
N PRO A 338 20.61 25.09 -3.62
CA PRO A 338 20.15 24.36 -2.44
C PRO A 338 19.01 23.39 -2.71
N SER A 339 18.02 23.77 -3.53
CA SER A 339 16.91 22.88 -3.87
C SER A 339 17.37 21.61 -4.57
N PHE A 340 18.35 21.73 -5.49
CA PHE A 340 18.94 20.58 -6.14
C PHE A 340 19.62 19.64 -5.13
N PHE A 341 20.50 20.16 -4.29
CA PHE A 341 21.18 19.34 -3.28
C PHE A 341 20.23 18.75 -2.23
N LEU A 342 19.23 19.50 -1.79
CA LEU A 342 18.20 18.99 -0.87
C LEU A 342 17.36 17.87 -1.49
N SER A 343 17.10 17.90 -2.80
CA SER A 343 16.34 16.86 -3.49
C SER A 343 17.06 15.51 -3.54
N LEU A 344 18.39 15.51 -3.51
CA LEU A 344 19.21 14.29 -3.49
C LEU A 344 19.28 13.63 -2.11
N GLN A 345 18.89 14.34 -1.06
CA GLN A 345 19.05 13.85 0.31
C GLN A 345 18.01 12.77 0.67
N PRO A 346 18.42 11.67 1.35
CA PRO A 346 17.50 10.71 1.89
C PRO A 346 16.81 11.27 3.14
N ASN A 347 15.63 11.86 2.98
CA ASN A 347 14.79 12.34 4.08
C ASN A 347 13.64 11.36 4.31
N ARG A 348 13.76 10.53 5.35
CA ARG A 348 12.81 9.46 5.69
C ARG A 348 11.87 9.82 6.84
N ASP A 349 11.91 11.08 7.29
CA ASP A 349 11.07 11.55 8.39
C ASP A 349 9.59 11.41 8.05
N ARG A 350 8.76 11.20 9.07
CA ARG A 350 7.31 11.13 8.87
C ARG A 350 6.79 12.47 8.33
N VAL A 351 6.04 12.39 7.25
CA VAL A 351 5.31 13.55 6.73
C VAL A 351 4.21 13.93 7.72
N GLN A 352 4.27 15.16 8.24
CA GLN A 352 3.30 15.68 9.20
C GLN A 352 2.46 16.79 8.56
N GLY A 353 1.16 16.79 8.86
CA GLY A 353 0.24 17.82 8.39
C GLY A 353 -0.09 17.75 6.90
N LYS A 354 -0.82 18.76 6.41
CA LYS A 354 -1.16 18.88 4.99
C LYS A 354 -0.03 19.60 4.24
N PHE A 355 0.32 19.11 3.06
CA PHE A 355 1.41 19.63 2.24
C PHE A 355 1.37 21.17 2.13
N LEU A 356 0.27 21.73 1.63
CA LEU A 356 0.13 23.15 1.35
C LEU A 356 0.20 24.01 2.63
N SER A 357 -0.46 23.59 3.70
CA SER A 357 -0.43 24.33 4.96
C SER A 357 0.97 24.36 5.59
N THR A 358 1.72 23.27 5.48
CA THR A 358 3.10 23.19 5.97
C THR A 358 4.03 24.12 5.16
N VAL A 359 3.88 24.12 3.84
CA VAL A 359 4.66 25.01 2.95
C VAL A 359 4.30 26.49 3.23
N LEU A 360 3.02 26.84 3.27
CA LEU A 360 2.58 28.23 3.54
C LEU A 360 3.01 28.73 4.93
N ALA A 361 2.91 27.90 5.97
CA ALA A 361 3.36 28.28 7.31
C ALA A 361 4.86 28.60 7.40
N ARG A 362 5.66 28.04 6.48
CA ARG A 362 7.09 28.35 6.39
C ARG A 362 7.36 29.58 5.51
N THR A 363 6.63 29.72 4.41
CA THR A 363 6.93 30.73 3.36
C THR A 363 6.35 32.09 3.67
N VAL A 364 5.11 32.20 4.15
CA VAL A 364 4.42 33.47 4.38
C VAL A 364 5.18 34.38 5.37
N PRO A 365 5.61 33.90 6.55
CA PRO A 365 6.39 34.75 7.46
C PRO A 365 7.69 35.25 6.85
N CYS A 366 8.40 34.42 6.07
CA CYS A 366 9.64 34.84 5.42
C CYS A 366 9.40 35.87 4.31
N ALA A 367 8.34 35.67 3.50
CA ALA A 367 7.98 36.66 2.47
C ALA A 367 7.65 38.05 3.09
N ILE A 368 6.91 38.05 4.21
CA ILE A 368 6.62 39.29 4.96
C ILE A 368 7.91 39.96 5.46
N VAL A 369 8.84 39.18 6.01
CA VAL A 369 10.15 39.74 6.47
C VAL A 369 10.93 40.34 5.32
N LEU A 370 10.95 39.68 4.15
CA LEU A 370 11.60 40.21 2.95
C LEU A 370 10.99 41.56 2.49
N ILE A 371 9.63 41.61 2.46
CA ILE A 371 8.92 42.85 2.10
C ILE A 371 9.27 43.96 3.08
N LEU A 372 9.15 43.72 4.38
CA LEU A 372 9.44 44.72 5.41
C LEU A 372 10.91 45.19 5.38
N ALA A 373 11.83 44.30 5.06
CA ALA A 373 13.24 44.63 4.91
C ALA A 373 13.48 45.63 3.78
N VAL A 374 12.90 45.36 2.60
CA VAL A 374 13.03 46.25 1.43
C VAL A 374 12.31 47.58 1.65
N GLU A 375 11.07 47.55 2.17
CA GLU A 375 10.34 48.77 2.49
C GLU A 375 11.07 49.65 3.54
N SER A 376 11.71 49.01 4.52
CA SER A 376 12.53 49.74 5.51
C SER A 376 13.73 50.43 4.86
N ILE A 377 14.39 49.80 3.89
CA ILE A 377 15.49 50.42 3.14
C ILE A 377 14.99 51.61 2.34
N GLN A 378 13.86 51.49 1.64
CA GLN A 378 13.27 52.58 0.87
C GLN A 378 12.84 53.75 1.78
N LEU A 379 12.28 53.46 2.95
CA LEU A 379 11.91 54.46 3.92
C LEU A 379 13.14 55.23 4.45
N VAL A 380 14.23 54.54 4.80
CA VAL A 380 15.47 55.17 5.26
C VAL A 380 16.06 56.03 4.14
N ALA A 381 16.05 55.54 2.91
CA ALA A 381 16.52 56.32 1.75
C ALA A 381 15.69 57.59 1.50
N LEU A 382 14.41 57.57 1.77
CA LEU A 382 13.53 58.73 1.70
C LEU A 382 13.86 59.78 2.78
N LEU A 383 14.23 59.32 3.99
CA LEU A 383 14.56 60.18 5.13
C LEU A 383 15.96 60.81 5.03
N GLU A 384 16.91 60.08 4.41
CA GLU A 384 18.33 60.47 4.31
C GLU A 384 18.85 60.44 2.85
N PRO A 385 18.31 61.28 1.94
CA PRO A 385 18.58 61.22 0.51
C PRO A 385 20.03 61.59 0.14
N THR A 386 20.80 62.17 1.05
CA THR A 386 22.20 62.52 0.83
C THR A 386 23.14 61.31 0.80
N TYR A 387 22.78 60.22 1.46
CA TYR A 387 23.61 59.01 1.55
C TYR A 387 23.15 57.92 0.62
N PHE A 388 21.90 57.95 0.14
CA PHE A 388 21.29 56.90 -0.68
C PHE A 388 21.01 57.40 -2.08
N THR A 389 21.77 56.89 -3.06
CA THR A 389 21.47 57.04 -4.49
C THR A 389 20.54 55.89 -4.93
N ALA A 390 19.87 56.04 -6.07
CA ALA A 390 18.99 54.98 -6.58
C ALA A 390 19.75 53.65 -6.76
N ASP A 391 20.97 53.69 -7.27
CA ASP A 391 21.79 52.49 -7.50
C ASP A 391 22.19 51.82 -6.18
N ASN A 392 22.55 52.59 -5.15
CA ASN A 392 22.91 52.06 -3.84
C ASN A 392 21.70 51.39 -3.12
N ILE A 393 20.47 51.87 -3.34
CA ILE A 393 19.26 51.30 -2.77
C ILE A 393 19.03 49.93 -3.35
N ASP A 394 19.16 49.76 -4.68
CA ASP A 394 19.00 48.49 -5.35
C ASP A 394 20.04 47.48 -4.85
N GLU A 395 21.32 47.84 -4.81
CA GLU A 395 22.41 46.97 -4.32
C GLU A 395 22.19 46.52 -2.87
N ILE A 396 21.87 47.42 -1.97
CA ILE A 396 21.60 47.11 -0.56
C ILE A 396 20.40 46.22 -0.43
N SER A 397 19.34 46.47 -1.20
CA SER A 397 18.13 45.66 -1.21
C SER A 397 18.42 44.20 -1.64
N ILE A 398 19.23 44.00 -2.69
CA ILE A 398 19.63 42.67 -3.17
C ILE A 398 20.41 41.91 -2.10
N ILE A 399 21.38 42.57 -1.46
CA ILE A 399 22.18 41.98 -0.40
C ILE A 399 21.27 41.53 0.76
N VAL A 400 20.40 42.46 1.22
CA VAL A 400 19.52 42.21 2.36
C VAL A 400 18.51 41.08 2.09
N ILE A 401 17.86 41.06 0.91
CA ILE A 401 16.93 39.97 0.57
C ILE A 401 17.64 38.63 0.43
N THR A 402 18.88 38.63 -0.09
CA THR A 402 19.66 37.39 -0.22
C THR A 402 20.05 36.84 1.15
N PHE A 403 20.55 37.68 2.05
CA PHE A 403 20.86 37.25 3.42
C PHE A 403 19.63 36.85 4.22
N ALA A 404 18.50 37.55 4.08
CA ALA A 404 17.24 37.15 4.68
C ALA A 404 16.72 35.80 4.08
N GLY A 405 16.95 35.62 2.78
CA GLY A 405 16.70 34.33 2.12
C GLY A 405 17.57 33.20 2.67
N LEU A 406 18.81 33.43 3.02
CA LEU A 406 19.69 32.46 3.70
C LEU A 406 19.16 32.06 5.08
N VAL A 407 18.45 32.93 5.80
CA VAL A 407 17.75 32.56 7.05
C VAL A 407 16.65 31.57 6.79
N MET A 408 15.90 31.73 5.69
CA MET A 408 14.92 30.72 5.27
C MET A 408 15.58 29.39 4.90
N LEU A 409 16.69 29.43 4.16
CA LEU A 409 17.46 28.22 3.84
C LEU A 409 17.96 27.52 5.10
N PHE A 410 18.46 28.27 6.10
CA PHE A 410 18.81 27.73 7.40
C PHE A 410 17.67 26.98 8.06
N ARG A 411 16.47 27.55 8.05
CA ARG A 411 15.26 26.92 8.61
C ARG A 411 14.86 25.64 7.86
N VAL A 412 14.99 25.65 6.53
CA VAL A 412 14.70 24.48 5.69
C VAL A 412 15.72 23.36 5.91
N CYS A 413 16.96 23.71 6.24
CA CYS A 413 18.03 22.76 6.56
C CYS A 413 17.86 22.08 7.93
N GLN A 414 16.99 22.57 8.81
CA GLN A 414 16.73 21.92 10.12
C GLN A 414 15.90 20.63 9.98
N PRO A 415 16.22 19.58 10.79
CA PRO A 415 17.41 19.45 11.64
C PRO A 415 18.68 19.27 10.81
N PHE A 416 19.76 19.92 11.24
CA PHE A 416 21.03 19.84 10.54
C PHE A 416 21.66 18.45 10.65
N ASN A 417 22.17 17.99 9.53
CA ASN A 417 23.16 16.91 9.46
C ASN A 417 24.41 17.45 8.75
N LEU A 418 25.48 16.66 8.71
CA LEU A 418 26.74 17.09 8.09
C LEU A 418 26.55 17.61 6.65
N TYR A 419 25.76 16.91 5.85
CA TYR A 419 25.48 17.28 4.47
C TYR A 419 24.79 18.66 4.35
N ARG A 420 23.72 18.89 5.15
CA ARG A 420 22.99 20.16 5.17
C ARG A 420 23.85 21.30 5.70
N ALA A 421 24.68 21.02 6.71
CA ALA A 421 25.58 22.02 7.27
C ALA A 421 26.65 22.45 6.25
N VAL A 422 27.30 21.50 5.58
CA VAL A 422 28.30 21.78 4.54
C VAL A 422 27.67 22.55 3.38
N MET A 423 26.50 22.10 2.89
CA MET A 423 25.78 22.82 1.83
C MET A 423 25.44 24.26 2.25
N PHE A 424 24.86 24.46 3.42
CA PHE A 424 24.48 25.78 3.90
C PHE A 424 25.71 26.71 4.04
N LEU A 425 26.77 26.22 4.68
CA LEU A 425 28.02 27.02 4.83
C LEU A 425 28.67 27.35 3.48
N ALA A 426 28.63 26.41 2.53
CA ALA A 426 29.10 26.63 1.18
C ALA A 426 28.29 27.75 0.46
N MET A 427 26.96 27.77 0.63
CA MET A 427 26.11 28.83 0.06
C MET A 427 26.36 30.18 0.70
N VAL A 428 26.52 30.24 2.03
CA VAL A 428 26.89 31.48 2.73
C VAL A 428 28.25 32.00 2.25
N ALA A 429 29.26 31.13 2.20
CA ALA A 429 30.60 31.50 1.73
C ALA A 429 30.59 31.95 0.26
N ALA A 430 29.89 31.25 -0.60
CA ALA A 430 29.75 31.59 -2.02
C ALA A 430 29.03 32.96 -2.19
N CYS A 431 27.99 33.22 -1.39
CA CYS A 431 27.29 34.50 -1.40
C CYS A 431 28.23 35.65 -1.00
N ILE A 432 28.98 35.51 0.10
CA ILE A 432 29.96 36.52 0.54
C ILE A 432 31.04 36.75 -0.53
N LEU A 433 31.54 35.66 -1.10
CA LEU A 433 32.57 35.73 -2.15
C LEU A 433 32.06 36.43 -3.41
N SER A 434 30.81 36.19 -3.79
CA SER A 434 30.18 36.85 -4.95
C SER A 434 30.02 38.35 -4.74
N VAL A 435 29.63 38.80 -3.56
CA VAL A 435 29.51 40.23 -3.24
C VAL A 435 30.88 40.90 -3.28
N THR A 436 31.95 40.21 -2.83
CA THR A 436 33.28 40.78 -2.69
C THR A 436 34.12 40.73 -3.96
N LEU A 437 34.06 39.64 -4.72
CA LEU A 437 34.93 39.37 -5.86
C LEU A 437 34.27 39.55 -7.22
N LEU A 438 32.93 39.41 -7.30
CA LEU A 438 32.19 39.40 -8.55
C LEU A 438 31.02 40.41 -8.57
N PRO A 439 31.19 41.65 -8.04
CA PRO A 439 30.09 42.60 -7.99
C PRO A 439 29.53 42.94 -9.39
N PHE A 440 30.37 42.94 -10.41
CA PHE A 440 30.01 43.23 -11.81
C PHE A 440 29.04 42.23 -12.44
N ILE A 441 28.87 41.03 -11.86
CA ILE A 441 27.92 40.04 -12.37
C ILE A 441 26.52 40.25 -11.79
N PHE A 442 26.43 40.72 -10.56
CA PHE A 442 25.16 40.72 -9.80
C PHE A 442 24.60 42.15 -9.59
N PHE A 443 25.39 43.19 -9.76
CA PHE A 443 25.01 44.57 -9.48
C PHE A 443 25.06 45.51 -10.72
N GLU A 444 25.70 45.08 -11.80
CA GLU A 444 25.65 45.76 -13.11
C GLU A 444 24.56 45.08 -14.02
#